data_b7f166137a92879fab2524719e99c88b
#
_entry.id   b7f166137a92879fab2524719e99c88b
#
_cell.length_a   1.000
_cell.length_b   1.000
_cell.length_c   1.000
_cell.angle_alpha   90.00
_cell.angle_beta   90.00
_cell.angle_gamma   90.00
#
_symmetry.space_group_name_H-M   'P 1'
#
loop_
_entity.id
_entity.type
_entity.pdbx_description
1 polymer ?
#
loop_
_entity_poly.entity_id
_entity_poly.type
_entity_poly.pdbx_seq_one_letter_code
_entity_poly.pdbx_strand_id
1 'polypeptide(L)'
;MKKFLIKLLVFALVVIGILAPVNVIVDPYNIFHYDDPKDNGVEPNKNFIKTKYILNNQDKFDSLLFGSSRAGFIDVSSIPDGKYYDMCYSEGLPAEHVNTLKVLIKGGFVPKNVVVLVDDISCFVDPKSHENMLYRVPYPTGGPISFIEFYAKYCDILTTFESLSVMKEYSEEGKADPDFAERFRNTGTERLDKPSEFDGTDGIGNELPGYAAAYYELRLEETIDDMRALKELCDRYDINLKVITSPLYYKTYEVAAQNGYLDFLYELAGVCEYTNFSSISNVTTTCGNYYETSHFTPYVSWAMLEFVYNGFSDEFLMGQGFGVEVNCENRDDFIALLRQQL
;
A
#
# COMPACT_ATOMS: atom_id res chain seq x y z
N MET A 1 18.25 -28.58 -41.80
CA MET A 1 18.15 -28.15 -40.39
C MET A 1 18.47 -26.66 -40.20
N LYS A 2 19.66 -26.12 -40.55
CA LYS A 2 20.01 -24.70 -40.41
C LYS A 2 19.00 -23.72 -41.07
N LYS A 3 18.60 -23.96 -42.34
CA LYS A 3 17.61 -23.13 -43.05
C LYS A 3 16.23 -23.12 -42.41
N PHE A 4 15.81 -24.24 -41.78
CA PHE A 4 14.56 -24.32 -41.04
C PHE A 4 14.62 -23.49 -39.75
N LEU A 5 15.68 -23.63 -38.97
CA LEU A 5 15.89 -22.86 -37.74
C LEU A 5 15.96 -21.34 -38.03
N ILE A 6 16.61 -20.93 -39.12
CA ILE A 6 16.62 -19.51 -39.53
C ILE A 6 15.21 -19.00 -39.86
N LYS A 7 14.42 -19.78 -40.62
CA LYS A 7 13.03 -19.41 -40.93
C LYS A 7 12.16 -19.32 -39.69
N LEU A 8 12.33 -20.26 -38.77
CA LEU A 8 11.61 -20.26 -37.46
C LEU A 8 11.98 -19.03 -36.64
N LEU A 9 13.29 -18.72 -36.56
CA LEU A 9 13.77 -17.53 -35.86
C LEU A 9 13.22 -16.24 -36.50
N VAL A 10 13.26 -16.12 -37.81
CA VAL A 10 12.72 -14.95 -38.54
C VAL A 10 11.21 -14.82 -38.29
N PHE A 11 10.48 -15.94 -38.34
CA PHE A 11 9.04 -15.94 -38.04
C PHE A 11 8.77 -15.48 -36.60
N ALA A 12 9.50 -16.02 -35.61
CA ALA A 12 9.35 -15.61 -34.20
C ALA A 12 9.66 -14.13 -34.01
N LEU A 13 10.72 -13.61 -34.66
CA LEU A 13 11.06 -12.17 -34.59
C LEU A 13 10.00 -11.28 -35.24
N VAL A 14 9.39 -11.72 -36.34
CA VAL A 14 8.28 -10.99 -36.99
C VAL A 14 7.04 -10.99 -36.06
N VAL A 15 6.70 -12.11 -35.47
CA VAL A 15 5.57 -12.23 -34.51
C VAL A 15 5.81 -11.33 -33.31
N ILE A 16 6.97 -11.39 -32.70
CA ILE A 16 7.34 -10.51 -31.57
C ILE A 16 7.28 -9.03 -32.00
N GLY A 17 7.82 -8.70 -33.19
CA GLY A 17 7.82 -7.34 -33.72
C GLY A 17 6.42 -6.76 -33.99
N ILE A 18 5.41 -7.61 -34.15
CA ILE A 18 4.00 -7.18 -34.29
C ILE A 18 3.30 -7.13 -32.94
N LEU A 19 3.51 -8.12 -32.08
CA LEU A 19 2.76 -8.24 -30.83
C LEU A 19 3.30 -7.36 -29.70
N ALA A 20 4.62 -7.19 -29.60
CA ALA A 20 5.21 -6.35 -28.56
C ALA A 20 4.72 -4.88 -28.60
N PRO A 21 4.60 -4.21 -29.77
CA PRO A 21 4.01 -2.87 -29.84
C PRO A 21 2.56 -2.80 -29.34
N VAL A 22 1.76 -3.84 -29.54
CA VAL A 22 0.38 -3.88 -29.02
C VAL A 22 0.39 -3.85 -27.51
N ASN A 23 1.24 -4.69 -26.86
CA ASN A 23 1.37 -4.71 -25.41
C ASN A 23 1.83 -3.36 -24.86
N VAL A 24 2.79 -2.71 -25.53
CA VAL A 24 3.30 -1.38 -25.14
C VAL A 24 2.23 -0.29 -25.27
N ILE A 25 1.42 -0.34 -26.32
CA ILE A 25 0.35 0.67 -26.56
C ILE A 25 -0.81 0.50 -25.59
N VAL A 26 -1.25 -0.74 -25.38
CA VAL A 26 -2.37 -1.05 -24.48
C VAL A 26 -1.97 -0.84 -23.02
N ASP A 27 -0.80 -1.32 -22.62
CA ASP A 27 -0.16 -1.19 -21.31
C ASP A 27 -1.13 -1.32 -20.11
N PRO A 28 -1.78 -2.47 -19.94
CA PRO A 28 -2.83 -2.61 -18.92
C PRO A 28 -2.33 -2.30 -17.51
N TYR A 29 -1.08 -2.60 -17.21
CA TYR A 29 -0.46 -2.42 -15.89
C TYR A 29 0.33 -1.11 -15.73
N ASN A 30 0.23 -0.19 -16.70
CA ASN A 30 0.93 1.11 -16.74
C ASN A 30 2.47 1.02 -16.64
N ILE A 31 3.07 -0.07 -17.10
CA ILE A 31 4.52 -0.33 -16.99
C ILE A 31 5.34 0.54 -17.96
N PHE A 32 4.83 0.70 -19.18
CA PHE A 32 5.52 1.43 -20.26
C PHE A 32 5.22 2.93 -20.18
N HIS A 33 4.02 3.30 -19.67
CA HIS A 33 3.58 4.69 -19.46
C HIS A 33 3.53 5.07 -17.98
N TYR A 34 4.55 4.65 -17.22
CA TYR A 34 4.62 4.79 -15.76
C TYR A 34 4.53 6.25 -15.25
N ASP A 35 4.88 7.24 -16.07
CA ASP A 35 4.85 8.69 -15.76
C ASP A 35 3.52 9.36 -16.13
N ASP A 36 2.67 8.68 -16.89
CA ASP A 36 1.32 9.10 -17.25
C ASP A 36 0.32 7.93 -17.17
N PRO A 37 0.22 7.27 -15.99
CA PRO A 37 -0.59 6.08 -15.83
C PRO A 37 -2.08 6.40 -15.98
N LYS A 38 -2.85 5.41 -16.43
CA LYS A 38 -4.30 5.54 -16.63
C LYS A 38 -5.04 4.67 -15.64
N ASP A 39 -6.15 5.19 -15.12
CA ASP A 39 -7.15 4.38 -14.45
C ASP A 39 -8.00 3.68 -15.50
N ASN A 40 -7.62 2.45 -15.82
CA ASN A 40 -8.15 1.68 -16.92
C ASN A 40 -8.95 0.44 -16.47
N GLY A 41 -9.18 0.29 -15.17
CA GLY A 41 -9.88 -0.84 -14.56
C GLY A 41 -9.02 -2.08 -14.31
N VAL A 42 -7.76 -2.09 -14.78
CA VAL A 42 -6.76 -3.12 -14.43
C VAL A 42 -5.88 -2.58 -13.32
N GLU A 43 -5.65 -3.36 -12.26
CA GLU A 43 -4.78 -2.94 -11.17
C GLU A 43 -3.35 -2.70 -11.70
N PRO A 44 -2.84 -1.45 -11.64
CA PRO A 44 -1.50 -1.14 -12.12
C PRO A 44 -0.43 -1.73 -11.20
N ASN A 45 0.76 -2.02 -11.74
CA ASN A 45 1.88 -2.38 -10.87
C ASN A 45 2.44 -1.13 -10.16
N LYS A 46 1.71 -0.68 -9.12
CA LYS A 46 2.07 0.52 -8.35
C LYS A 46 3.45 0.42 -7.70
N ASN A 47 3.86 -0.78 -7.26
CA ASN A 47 5.20 -0.97 -6.70
C ASN A 47 6.29 -0.56 -7.71
N PHE A 48 6.20 -1.03 -8.95
CA PHE A 48 7.16 -0.68 -9.99
C PHE A 48 7.02 0.78 -10.46
N ILE A 49 5.80 1.22 -10.83
CA ILE A 49 5.62 2.53 -11.44
C ILE A 49 5.94 3.68 -10.48
N LYS A 50 5.53 3.57 -9.20
CA LYS A 50 5.86 4.56 -8.16
C LYS A 50 7.36 4.59 -7.86
N THR A 51 8.00 3.43 -7.72
CA THR A 51 9.46 3.35 -7.54
C THR A 51 10.22 3.99 -8.71
N LYS A 52 9.84 3.66 -9.94
CA LYS A 52 10.44 4.24 -11.14
C LYS A 52 10.20 5.74 -11.24
N TYR A 53 8.99 6.19 -10.86
CA TYR A 53 8.65 7.61 -10.87
C TYR A 53 9.52 8.41 -9.90
N ILE A 54 9.68 7.95 -8.65
CA ILE A 54 10.54 8.61 -7.67
C ILE A 54 12.00 8.65 -8.16
N LEU A 55 12.54 7.54 -8.66
CA LEU A 55 13.91 7.50 -9.17
C LEU A 55 14.19 8.50 -10.32
N ASN A 56 13.17 8.84 -11.11
CA ASN A 56 13.29 9.81 -12.20
C ASN A 56 12.87 11.25 -11.79
N ASN A 57 12.37 11.46 -10.57
CA ASN A 57 11.88 12.76 -10.09
C ASN A 57 12.34 13.03 -8.65
N GLN A 58 13.61 12.72 -8.35
CA GLN A 58 14.17 12.74 -6.99
C GLN A 58 14.14 14.13 -6.31
N ASP A 59 14.06 15.19 -7.08
CA ASP A 59 13.98 16.58 -6.61
C ASP A 59 12.59 17.05 -6.22
N LYS A 60 11.54 16.29 -6.58
CA LYS A 60 10.16 16.65 -6.28
C LYS A 60 9.75 16.33 -4.86
N PHE A 61 10.29 15.26 -4.29
CA PHE A 61 9.91 14.71 -2.99
C PHE A 61 11.14 14.51 -2.12
N ASP A 62 10.94 14.56 -0.82
CA ASP A 62 11.99 14.29 0.17
C ASP A 62 11.55 13.26 1.23
N SER A 63 10.32 12.80 1.18
CA SER A 63 9.71 11.93 2.19
C SER A 63 8.74 10.94 1.57
N LEU A 64 8.53 9.79 2.22
CA LEU A 64 7.69 8.72 1.69
C LEU A 64 6.67 8.23 2.73
N LEU A 65 5.47 7.86 2.26
CA LEU A 65 4.48 7.10 3.01
C LEU A 65 4.39 5.69 2.42
N PHE A 66 4.58 4.66 3.24
CA PHE A 66 4.36 3.26 2.87
C PHE A 66 3.15 2.68 3.60
N GLY A 67 2.55 1.66 3.02
CA GLY A 67 1.46 0.90 3.62
C GLY A 67 0.70 0.08 2.59
N SER A 68 -0.36 -0.57 3.04
CA SER A 68 -1.35 -1.21 2.18
C SER A 68 -2.18 -0.15 1.43
N SER A 69 -3.21 -0.57 0.70
CA SER A 69 -4.16 0.36 0.04
C SER A 69 -4.77 1.38 1.00
N ARG A 70 -4.84 1.07 2.29
CA ARG A 70 -5.36 1.99 3.33
C ARG A 70 -4.53 3.26 3.45
N ALA A 71 -3.21 3.16 3.31
CA ALA A 71 -2.33 4.34 3.32
C ALA A 71 -2.67 5.33 2.19
N GLY A 72 -3.19 4.83 1.07
CA GLY A 72 -3.60 5.64 -0.07
C GLY A 72 -4.67 6.68 0.21
N PHE A 73 -5.37 6.55 1.34
CA PHE A 73 -6.39 7.52 1.78
C PHE A 73 -5.86 8.57 2.77
N ILE A 74 -4.57 8.57 3.04
CA ILE A 74 -3.88 9.65 3.76
C ILE A 74 -3.51 10.75 2.76
N ASP A 75 -4.01 11.96 3.00
CA ASP A 75 -3.60 13.11 2.21
C ASP A 75 -2.17 13.52 2.60
N VAL A 76 -1.19 13.00 1.84
CA VAL A 76 0.23 13.27 2.10
C VAL A 76 0.61 14.73 1.94
N SER A 77 -0.20 15.54 1.25
CA SER A 77 0.03 16.99 1.12
C SER A 77 -0.22 17.75 2.42
N SER A 78 -0.96 17.13 3.35
CA SER A 78 -1.26 17.66 4.68
C SER A 78 -0.19 17.31 5.73
N ILE A 79 0.82 16.49 5.40
CA ILE A 79 1.93 16.16 6.31
C ILE A 79 2.94 17.31 6.33
N PRO A 80 3.21 17.94 7.51
CA PRO A 80 3.88 19.24 7.54
C PRO A 80 5.42 19.18 7.49
N ASP A 81 6.05 18.02 7.75
CA ASP A 81 7.49 17.90 7.97
C ASP A 81 8.29 17.49 6.72
N GLY A 82 7.65 17.42 5.55
CA GLY A 82 8.30 17.04 4.29
C GLY A 82 7.41 17.19 3.06
N LYS A 83 8.01 16.87 1.90
CA LYS A 83 7.29 16.72 0.63
C LYS A 83 7.09 15.23 0.39
N TYR A 84 5.98 14.71 0.87
CA TYR A 84 5.70 13.29 0.84
C TYR A 84 5.20 12.82 -0.52
N TYR A 85 5.57 11.59 -0.85
CA TYR A 85 4.94 10.80 -1.90
C TYR A 85 4.40 9.49 -1.31
N ASP A 86 3.18 9.16 -1.65
CA ASP A 86 2.54 7.94 -1.19
C ASP A 86 2.98 6.76 -2.05
N MET A 87 3.67 5.81 -1.44
CA MET A 87 4.17 4.58 -2.05
C MET A 87 3.22 3.39 -1.86
N CYS A 88 2.00 3.61 -1.34
CA CYS A 88 1.03 2.53 -1.09
C CYS A 88 0.64 1.79 -2.37
N TYR A 89 0.22 0.56 -2.19
CA TYR A 89 -0.42 -0.30 -3.20
C TYR A 89 -1.26 -1.38 -2.52
N SER A 90 -2.12 -2.05 -3.31
CA SER A 90 -3.01 -3.09 -2.79
C SER A 90 -2.22 -4.14 -2.00
N GLU A 91 -2.61 -4.37 -0.74
CA GLU A 91 -1.96 -5.30 0.19
C GLU A 91 -0.43 -5.11 0.32
N GLY A 92 0.05 -3.86 0.32
CA GLY A 92 1.47 -3.56 0.51
C GLY A 92 2.00 -4.07 1.85
N LEU A 93 3.14 -4.79 1.84
CA LEU A 93 3.69 -5.51 2.98
C LEU A 93 5.03 -4.95 3.45
N PRO A 94 5.37 -5.03 4.76
CA PRO A 94 6.65 -4.56 5.30
C PRO A 94 7.87 -5.09 4.55
N ALA A 95 7.93 -6.39 4.22
CA ALA A 95 9.00 -6.99 3.41
C ALA A 95 9.23 -6.27 2.08
N GLU A 96 8.15 -5.90 1.41
CA GLU A 96 8.18 -5.22 0.11
C GLU A 96 8.59 -3.76 0.26
N HIS A 97 8.16 -3.09 1.35
CA HIS A 97 8.56 -1.71 1.67
C HIS A 97 10.06 -1.62 1.94
N VAL A 98 10.64 -2.57 2.69
CA VAL A 98 12.10 -2.70 2.89
C VAL A 98 12.83 -2.82 1.55
N ASN A 99 12.34 -3.69 0.65
CA ASN A 99 12.95 -3.90 -0.65
C ASN A 99 12.87 -2.64 -1.52
N THR A 100 11.73 -1.98 -1.55
CA THR A 100 11.51 -0.74 -2.29
C THR A 100 12.41 0.39 -1.78
N LEU A 101 12.51 0.56 -0.47
CA LEU A 101 13.39 1.57 0.14
C LEU A 101 14.86 1.30 -0.18
N LYS A 102 15.32 0.03 -0.15
CA LYS A 102 16.66 -0.36 -0.59
C LYS A 102 16.93 0.00 -2.06
N VAL A 103 15.94 -0.20 -2.93
CA VAL A 103 16.04 0.18 -4.37
C VAL A 103 16.19 1.68 -4.52
N LEU A 104 15.37 2.46 -3.84
CA LEU A 104 15.39 3.93 -3.89
C LEU A 104 16.73 4.48 -3.38
N ILE A 105 17.21 4.01 -2.23
CA ILE A 105 18.51 4.41 -1.67
C ILE A 105 19.65 4.06 -2.63
N LYS A 106 19.67 2.84 -3.17
CA LYS A 106 20.67 2.42 -4.16
C LYS A 106 20.62 3.27 -5.44
N GLY A 107 19.43 3.74 -5.82
CA GLY A 107 19.21 4.63 -6.95
C GLY A 107 19.54 6.10 -6.68
N GLY A 108 20.01 6.44 -5.47
CA GLY A 108 20.43 7.79 -5.08
C GLY A 108 19.36 8.61 -4.36
N PHE A 109 18.16 8.07 -4.17
CA PHE A 109 17.10 8.73 -3.40
C PHE A 109 17.11 8.24 -1.96
N VAL A 110 17.61 9.07 -1.04
CA VAL A 110 17.54 8.84 0.40
C VAL A 110 16.46 9.77 0.97
N PRO A 111 15.30 9.27 1.39
CA PRO A 111 14.27 10.13 1.94
C PRO A 111 14.68 10.69 3.30
N LYS A 112 14.21 11.90 3.61
CA LYS A 112 14.38 12.53 4.93
C LYS A 112 13.49 11.85 5.97
N ASN A 113 12.22 11.58 5.59
CA ASN A 113 11.25 10.94 6.46
C ASN A 113 10.62 9.73 5.74
N VAL A 114 10.32 8.71 6.52
CA VAL A 114 9.50 7.56 6.12
C VAL A 114 8.40 7.38 7.13
N VAL A 115 7.15 7.43 6.68
CA VAL A 115 5.99 7.03 7.46
C VAL A 115 5.56 5.65 6.99
N VAL A 116 5.24 4.75 7.91
CA VAL A 116 4.71 3.41 7.59
C VAL A 116 3.39 3.22 8.29
N LEU A 117 2.33 3.01 7.51
CA LEU A 117 1.04 2.58 8.01
C LEU A 117 1.02 1.05 8.04
N VAL A 118 0.96 0.48 9.24
CA VAL A 118 0.81 -0.96 9.46
C VAL A 118 -0.64 -1.31 9.82
N ASP A 119 -1.06 -2.50 9.46
CA ASP A 119 -2.42 -2.99 9.68
C ASP A 119 -2.46 -4.53 9.79
N ASP A 120 -3.65 -5.12 9.80
CA ASP A 120 -3.86 -6.56 9.80
C ASP A 120 -3.26 -7.24 8.56
N ILE A 121 -3.31 -6.61 7.38
CA ILE A 121 -2.69 -7.12 6.15
C ILE A 121 -1.19 -7.32 6.38
N SER A 122 -0.54 -6.40 7.07
CA SER A 122 0.91 -6.44 7.32
C SER A 122 1.38 -7.74 7.98
N CYS A 123 0.56 -8.33 8.86
CA CYS A 123 0.96 -9.52 9.63
C CYS A 123 0.22 -10.81 9.26
N PHE A 124 -0.84 -10.76 8.45
CA PHE A 124 -1.58 -11.96 8.03
C PHE A 124 -1.33 -12.36 6.57
N VAL A 125 -0.95 -11.45 5.68
CA VAL A 125 -0.75 -11.78 4.27
C VAL A 125 0.67 -12.26 3.99
N ASP A 126 0.80 -13.42 3.35
CA ASP A 126 2.10 -13.95 2.93
C ASP A 126 2.53 -13.30 1.60
N PRO A 127 3.71 -12.66 1.51
CA PRO A 127 4.25 -12.14 0.26
C PRO A 127 4.27 -13.17 -0.90
N LYS A 128 4.40 -14.47 -0.58
CA LYS A 128 4.37 -15.54 -1.56
C LYS A 128 3.03 -15.68 -2.28
N SER A 129 1.93 -15.27 -1.65
CA SER A 129 0.62 -15.28 -2.30
C SER A 129 0.56 -14.38 -3.54
N HIS A 130 1.47 -13.39 -3.61
CA HIS A 130 1.54 -12.40 -4.67
C HIS A 130 2.57 -12.71 -5.78
N GLU A 131 3.39 -13.75 -5.66
CA GLU A 131 4.54 -14.00 -6.56
C GLU A 131 4.21 -14.07 -8.04
N ASN A 132 3.00 -14.51 -8.39
CA ASN A 132 2.56 -14.66 -9.78
C ASN A 132 1.66 -13.52 -10.27
N MET A 133 1.42 -12.49 -9.46
CA MET A 133 0.54 -11.38 -9.81
C MET A 133 1.33 -10.30 -10.54
N LEU A 134 0.96 -9.99 -11.79
CA LEU A 134 1.67 -8.98 -12.60
C LEU A 134 1.68 -7.59 -11.96
N TYR A 135 0.62 -7.21 -11.27
CA TYR A 135 0.55 -5.93 -10.56
C TYR A 135 1.40 -5.88 -9.26
N ARG A 136 2.10 -7.00 -8.92
CA ARG A 136 2.95 -7.10 -7.71
C ARG A 136 4.43 -7.34 -8.02
N VAL A 137 4.81 -7.55 -9.28
CA VAL A 137 6.21 -7.82 -9.64
C VAL A 137 7.09 -6.66 -9.15
N PRO A 138 8.10 -6.92 -8.30
CA PRO A 138 8.92 -5.86 -7.72
C PRO A 138 9.82 -5.19 -8.77
N TYR A 139 10.33 -4.01 -8.43
CA TYR A 139 11.30 -3.29 -9.25
C TYR A 139 12.57 -4.15 -9.47
N PRO A 140 13.04 -4.34 -10.72
CA PRO A 140 14.17 -5.21 -11.02
C PRO A 140 15.49 -4.63 -10.51
N THR A 141 16.31 -5.48 -9.85
CA THR A 141 17.57 -5.08 -9.21
C THR A 141 18.82 -5.76 -9.75
N GLY A 142 18.66 -6.78 -10.62
CA GLY A 142 19.75 -7.63 -11.14
C GLY A 142 20.51 -7.07 -12.35
N GLY A 143 20.38 -5.77 -12.64
CA GLY A 143 21.04 -5.13 -13.81
C GLY A 143 20.25 -5.29 -15.11
N PRO A 144 20.85 -5.03 -16.30
CA PRO A 144 20.12 -4.95 -17.57
C PRO A 144 19.31 -6.20 -17.94
N ILE A 145 19.80 -7.39 -17.59
CA ILE A 145 19.10 -8.65 -17.89
C ILE A 145 17.79 -8.74 -17.10
N SER A 146 17.81 -8.39 -15.80
CA SER A 146 16.60 -8.43 -14.98
C SER A 146 15.53 -7.42 -15.46
N PHE A 147 15.93 -6.30 -16.04
CA PHE A 147 14.99 -5.39 -16.69
C PHE A 147 14.37 -6.00 -17.95
N ILE A 148 15.16 -6.70 -18.77
CA ILE A 148 14.64 -7.40 -19.95
C ILE A 148 13.62 -8.46 -19.52
N GLU A 149 13.97 -9.27 -18.52
CA GLU A 149 13.08 -10.31 -17.96
C GLU A 149 11.81 -9.70 -17.36
N PHE A 150 11.94 -8.57 -16.66
CA PHE A 150 10.81 -7.83 -16.11
C PHE A 150 9.85 -7.39 -17.22
N TYR A 151 10.32 -6.63 -18.20
CA TYR A 151 9.47 -6.15 -19.29
C TYR A 151 8.90 -7.29 -20.16
N ALA A 152 9.62 -8.39 -20.32
CA ALA A 152 9.14 -9.56 -21.05
C ALA A 152 7.88 -10.18 -20.41
N LYS A 153 7.70 -10.11 -19.08
CA LYS A 153 6.49 -10.56 -18.39
C LYS A 153 5.23 -9.80 -18.83
N TYR A 154 5.39 -8.52 -19.19
CA TYR A 154 4.27 -7.66 -19.63
C TYR A 154 4.08 -7.64 -21.17
N CYS A 155 4.88 -8.41 -21.89
CA CYS A 155 4.71 -8.63 -23.33
C CYS A 155 3.90 -9.91 -23.65
N ASP A 156 3.07 -10.37 -22.72
CA ASP A 156 2.14 -11.46 -22.92
C ASP A 156 0.86 -10.99 -23.61
N ILE A 157 0.69 -11.43 -24.84
CA ILE A 157 -0.44 -11.03 -25.69
C ILE A 157 -1.78 -11.54 -25.17
N LEU A 158 -1.82 -12.73 -24.54
CA LEU A 158 -3.06 -13.30 -24.02
C LEU A 158 -3.56 -12.43 -22.85
N THR A 159 -2.70 -12.14 -21.89
CA THR A 159 -3.00 -11.23 -20.78
C THR A 159 -3.44 -9.85 -21.28
N THR A 160 -2.81 -9.34 -22.35
CA THR A 160 -3.23 -8.05 -22.93
C THR A 160 -4.63 -8.11 -23.54
N PHE A 161 -4.99 -9.18 -24.26
CA PHE A 161 -6.35 -9.33 -24.78
C PHE A 161 -7.41 -9.52 -23.70
N GLU A 162 -7.13 -10.26 -22.66
CA GLU A 162 -8.01 -10.40 -21.50
C GLU A 162 -8.25 -9.04 -20.83
N SER A 163 -7.18 -8.27 -20.62
CA SER A 163 -7.24 -6.93 -20.05
C SER A 163 -8.07 -5.94 -20.89
N LEU A 164 -8.03 -6.05 -22.23
CA LEU A 164 -8.85 -5.21 -23.12
C LEU A 164 -10.34 -5.32 -22.84
N SER A 165 -10.83 -6.50 -22.47
CA SER A 165 -12.25 -6.67 -22.11
C SER A 165 -12.60 -5.90 -20.85
N VAL A 166 -11.76 -6.03 -19.81
CA VAL A 166 -11.90 -5.30 -18.54
C VAL A 166 -11.85 -3.79 -18.77
N MET A 167 -10.85 -3.32 -19.51
CA MET A 167 -10.65 -1.90 -19.82
C MET A 167 -11.84 -1.30 -20.57
N LYS A 168 -12.40 -2.06 -21.53
CA LYS A 168 -13.58 -1.66 -22.30
C LYS A 168 -14.80 -1.51 -21.40
N GLU A 169 -15.12 -2.53 -20.60
CA GLU A 169 -16.25 -2.52 -19.68
C GLU A 169 -16.12 -1.36 -18.67
N TYR A 170 -14.97 -1.19 -18.06
CA TYR A 170 -14.68 -0.11 -17.12
C TYR A 170 -14.89 1.28 -17.73
N SER A 171 -14.43 1.47 -18.97
CA SER A 171 -14.61 2.71 -19.72
C SER A 171 -16.08 2.97 -20.09
N GLU A 172 -16.83 1.92 -20.52
CA GLU A 172 -18.25 2.01 -20.86
C GLU A 172 -19.12 2.35 -19.63
N GLU A 173 -18.72 1.90 -18.45
CA GLU A 173 -19.36 2.23 -17.18
C GLU A 173 -19.04 3.63 -16.65
N GLY A 174 -18.12 4.35 -17.29
CA GLY A 174 -17.69 5.70 -16.89
C GLY A 174 -17.00 5.76 -15.52
N LYS A 175 -16.36 4.66 -15.10
CA LYS A 175 -15.71 4.54 -13.79
C LYS A 175 -14.30 5.14 -13.76
N ALA A 176 -13.67 5.33 -14.93
CA ALA A 176 -12.30 5.82 -15.05
C ALA A 176 -12.15 7.20 -14.39
N ASP A 177 -11.15 7.34 -13.55
CA ASP A 177 -10.79 8.59 -12.90
C ASP A 177 -9.93 9.44 -13.85
N PRO A 178 -10.44 10.58 -14.34
CA PRO A 178 -9.71 11.43 -15.27
C PRO A 178 -8.47 12.09 -14.63
N ASP A 179 -8.46 12.25 -13.31
CA ASP A 179 -7.38 12.92 -12.56
C ASP A 179 -6.33 11.94 -12.02
N PHE A 180 -6.45 10.64 -12.32
CA PHE A 180 -5.56 9.59 -11.82
C PHE A 180 -4.09 9.89 -12.09
N ALA A 181 -3.73 10.24 -13.34
CA ALA A 181 -2.35 10.54 -13.71
C ALA A 181 -1.80 11.79 -13.01
N GLU A 182 -2.62 12.82 -12.85
CA GLU A 182 -2.22 14.04 -12.15
C GLU A 182 -1.98 13.76 -10.67
N ARG A 183 -2.90 13.07 -10.01
CA ARG A 183 -2.78 12.67 -8.60
C ARG A 183 -1.59 11.74 -8.39
N PHE A 184 -1.36 10.77 -9.29
CA PHE A 184 -0.17 9.92 -9.28
C PHE A 184 1.11 10.76 -9.31
N ARG A 185 1.22 11.77 -10.19
CA ARG A 185 2.41 12.62 -10.32
C ARG A 185 2.64 13.57 -9.15
N ASN A 186 1.57 13.98 -8.46
CA ASN A 186 1.65 14.99 -7.41
C ASN A 186 1.79 14.39 -6.02
N THR A 187 1.07 13.33 -5.71
CA THR A 187 0.99 12.77 -4.37
C THR A 187 1.12 11.26 -4.31
N GLY A 188 0.77 10.52 -5.38
CA GLY A 188 0.67 9.06 -5.37
C GLY A 188 -0.53 8.49 -4.62
N THR A 189 -1.39 9.34 -4.02
CA THR A 189 -2.56 8.92 -3.23
C THR A 189 -3.65 8.28 -4.08
N GLU A 190 -4.53 7.51 -3.43
CA GLU A 190 -5.77 7.03 -4.05
C GLU A 190 -6.79 8.18 -4.22
N ARG A 191 -7.91 7.87 -4.86
CA ARG A 191 -9.00 8.83 -5.01
C ARG A 191 -9.70 9.05 -3.67
N LEU A 192 -9.65 10.29 -3.15
CA LEU A 192 -10.15 10.63 -1.82
C LEU A 192 -11.65 10.98 -1.77
N ASP A 193 -12.29 11.19 -2.92
CA ASP A 193 -13.70 11.58 -3.05
C ASP A 193 -14.62 10.41 -3.49
N LYS A 194 -14.27 9.18 -3.13
CA LYS A 194 -15.08 8.00 -3.42
C LYS A 194 -16.43 8.06 -2.70
N PRO A 195 -17.51 7.56 -3.32
CA PRO A 195 -18.76 7.34 -2.61
C PRO A 195 -18.60 6.23 -1.57
N SER A 196 -19.22 6.41 -0.39
CA SER A 196 -19.26 5.36 0.63
C SER A 196 -20.25 4.26 0.23
N GLU A 197 -19.92 3.01 0.54
CA GLU A 197 -20.83 1.87 0.43
C GLU A 197 -21.81 1.81 1.62
N PHE A 198 -21.51 2.52 2.71
CA PHE A 198 -22.44 2.72 3.81
C PHE A 198 -23.51 3.75 3.41
N ASP A 199 -24.78 3.43 3.64
CA ASP A 199 -25.93 4.27 3.22
C ASP A 199 -26.15 5.50 4.12
N GLY A 200 -25.20 5.79 5.03
CA GLY A 200 -25.26 6.93 5.95
C GLY A 200 -26.24 6.77 7.12
N THR A 201 -26.89 5.62 7.25
CA THR A 201 -27.69 5.29 8.42
C THR A 201 -26.81 4.56 9.44
N ASP A 202 -26.26 5.31 10.38
CA ASP A 202 -25.65 4.76 11.58
C ASP A 202 -26.75 4.01 12.36
N GLY A 203 -26.85 2.69 12.20
CA GLY A 203 -27.90 1.94 12.88
C GLY A 203 -27.66 0.44 12.87
N ILE A 204 -28.04 -0.19 13.97
CA ILE A 204 -28.10 -1.64 14.14
C ILE A 204 -28.89 -2.24 12.95
N GLY A 205 -28.21 -2.97 12.09
CA GLY A 205 -28.79 -3.64 10.91
C GLY A 205 -28.11 -3.37 9.57
N ASN A 206 -27.32 -2.30 9.43
CA ASN A 206 -26.53 -1.99 8.23
C ASN A 206 -25.03 -2.28 8.41
N GLU A 207 -24.72 -3.17 9.33
CA GLU A 207 -23.35 -3.55 9.63
C GLU A 207 -22.80 -4.47 8.54
N LEU A 208 -21.85 -3.97 7.76
CA LEU A 208 -21.09 -4.82 6.85
C LEU A 208 -20.18 -5.77 7.66
N PRO A 209 -19.93 -7.00 7.18
CA PRO A 209 -18.96 -7.89 7.81
C PRO A 209 -17.56 -7.26 7.74
N GLY A 210 -16.71 -7.53 8.74
CA GLY A 210 -15.32 -7.09 8.75
C GLY A 210 -14.53 -7.63 7.56
N TYR A 211 -13.53 -6.89 7.11
CA TYR A 211 -12.56 -7.37 6.11
C TYR A 211 -11.76 -8.55 6.67
N ALA A 212 -11.41 -9.50 5.81
CA ALA A 212 -11.04 -10.84 6.24
C ALA A 212 -9.55 -11.20 6.11
N ALA A 213 -8.61 -10.23 6.21
CA ALA A 213 -7.17 -10.55 6.18
C ALA A 213 -6.78 -11.56 7.28
N ALA A 214 -7.42 -11.52 8.43
CA ALA A 214 -7.18 -12.44 9.54
C ALA A 214 -7.64 -13.91 9.31
N TYR A 215 -8.15 -14.25 8.14
CA TYR A 215 -8.36 -15.65 7.76
C TYR A 215 -7.07 -16.35 7.33
N TYR A 216 -5.98 -15.60 7.15
CA TYR A 216 -4.66 -16.14 6.91
C TYR A 216 -3.94 -16.42 8.24
N GLU A 217 -2.91 -17.24 8.19
CA GLU A 217 -2.07 -17.52 9.36
C GLU A 217 -1.28 -16.28 9.78
N LEU A 218 -1.22 -16.02 11.09
CA LEU A 218 -0.40 -14.94 11.64
C LEU A 218 1.08 -15.20 11.38
N ARG A 219 1.75 -14.26 10.72
CA ARG A 219 3.19 -14.27 10.39
C ARG A 219 3.96 -13.35 11.32
N LEU A 220 3.84 -13.60 12.62
CA LEU A 220 4.36 -12.68 13.65
C LEU A 220 5.87 -12.48 13.54
N GLU A 221 6.65 -13.57 13.56
CA GLU A 221 8.11 -13.48 13.59
C GLU A 221 8.65 -12.82 12.31
N GLU A 222 8.18 -13.23 11.13
CA GLU A 222 8.62 -12.71 9.85
C GLU A 222 8.27 -11.23 9.70
N THR A 223 7.07 -10.82 10.10
CA THR A 223 6.65 -9.40 10.00
C THR A 223 7.42 -8.51 10.96
N ILE A 224 7.70 -8.98 12.17
CA ILE A 224 8.54 -8.25 13.13
C ILE A 224 9.98 -8.15 12.64
N ASP A 225 10.52 -9.20 12.00
CA ASP A 225 11.85 -9.15 11.37
C ASP A 225 11.90 -8.16 10.20
N ASP A 226 10.85 -8.09 9.40
CA ASP A 226 10.73 -7.09 8.33
C ASP A 226 10.68 -5.65 8.89
N MET A 227 9.91 -5.41 9.95
CA MET A 227 9.85 -4.11 10.62
C MET A 227 11.20 -3.74 11.26
N ARG A 228 11.91 -4.69 11.86
CA ARG A 228 13.28 -4.50 12.36
C ARG A 228 14.25 -4.14 11.24
N ALA A 229 14.19 -4.86 10.12
CA ALA A 229 15.01 -4.57 8.95
C ALA A 229 14.73 -3.17 8.36
N LEU A 230 13.47 -2.74 8.38
CA LEU A 230 13.09 -1.39 7.95
C LEU A 230 13.68 -0.32 8.88
N LYS A 231 13.52 -0.52 10.20
CA LYS A 231 14.09 0.39 11.19
C LYS A 231 15.62 0.49 11.09
N GLU A 232 16.32 -0.65 11.02
CA GLU A 232 17.78 -0.68 10.84
C GLU A 232 18.23 0.02 9.56
N LEU A 233 17.44 -0.10 8.48
CA LEU A 233 17.73 0.59 7.23
C LEU A 233 17.56 2.10 7.39
N CYS A 234 16.51 2.56 8.04
CA CYS A 234 16.27 3.97 8.34
C CYS A 234 17.37 4.53 9.25
N ASP A 235 17.73 3.84 10.34
CA ASP A 235 18.79 4.24 11.26
C ASP A 235 20.14 4.37 10.54
N ARG A 236 20.47 3.43 9.65
CA ARG A 236 21.74 3.42 8.88
C ARG A 236 21.89 4.64 7.97
N TYR A 237 20.79 5.15 7.42
CA TYR A 237 20.80 6.26 6.47
C TYR A 237 20.30 7.58 7.06
N ASP A 238 20.15 7.66 8.39
CA ASP A 238 19.64 8.84 9.10
C ASP A 238 18.26 9.31 8.58
N ILE A 239 17.39 8.32 8.32
CA ILE A 239 16.01 8.54 7.89
C ILE A 239 15.12 8.56 9.13
N ASN A 240 14.32 9.60 9.28
CA ASN A 240 13.34 9.70 10.35
C ASN A 240 12.17 8.74 10.07
N LEU A 241 12.10 7.63 10.82
CA LEU A 241 11.03 6.64 10.70
C LEU A 241 9.91 6.96 11.68
N LYS A 242 8.67 7.02 11.18
CA LYS A 242 7.46 7.10 11.95
C LYS A 242 6.52 5.95 11.60
N VAL A 243 6.08 5.19 12.60
CA VAL A 243 5.16 4.07 12.42
C VAL A 243 3.80 4.44 13.00
N ILE A 244 2.75 4.21 12.24
CA ILE A 244 1.36 4.41 12.66
C ILE A 244 0.54 3.17 12.33
N THR A 245 -0.49 2.87 13.12
CA THR A 245 -1.41 1.79 12.78
C THR A 245 -2.63 2.33 12.02
N SER A 246 -3.20 1.51 11.14
CA SER A 246 -4.44 1.87 10.45
C SER A 246 -5.62 1.90 11.42
N PRO A 247 -6.52 2.88 11.34
CA PRO A 247 -7.78 2.86 12.07
C PRO A 247 -8.73 1.85 11.41
N LEU A 248 -8.56 0.57 11.75
CA LEU A 248 -9.39 -0.49 11.18
C LEU A 248 -10.86 -0.29 11.57
N TYR A 249 -11.78 -0.52 10.62
CA TYR A 249 -13.19 -0.63 10.95
C TYR A 249 -13.37 -1.65 12.08
N TYR A 250 -14.18 -1.34 13.09
CA TYR A 250 -14.18 -2.11 14.36
C TYR A 250 -14.38 -3.62 14.20
N LYS A 251 -15.22 -4.05 13.23
CA LYS A 251 -15.42 -5.50 12.97
C LYS A 251 -14.19 -6.14 12.31
N THR A 252 -13.48 -5.41 11.47
CA THR A 252 -12.19 -5.85 10.90
C THR A 252 -11.17 -5.99 12.03
N TYR A 253 -11.12 -5.00 12.93
CA TYR A 253 -10.25 -5.03 14.09
C TYR A 253 -10.58 -6.20 15.04
N GLU A 254 -11.86 -6.44 15.37
CA GLU A 254 -12.26 -7.56 16.23
C GLU A 254 -11.76 -8.90 15.69
N VAL A 255 -11.95 -9.16 14.39
CA VAL A 255 -11.48 -10.39 13.75
C VAL A 255 -9.96 -10.48 13.81
N ALA A 256 -9.26 -9.41 13.49
CA ALA A 256 -7.79 -9.37 13.52
C ALA A 256 -7.25 -9.59 14.95
N ALA A 257 -7.83 -8.90 15.94
CA ALA A 257 -7.42 -8.98 17.34
C ALA A 257 -7.63 -10.38 17.93
N GLN A 258 -8.74 -11.05 17.60
CA GLN A 258 -9.01 -12.44 18.02
C GLN A 258 -8.04 -13.45 17.39
N ASN A 259 -7.37 -13.11 16.29
CA ASN A 259 -6.44 -13.99 15.56
C ASN A 259 -4.96 -13.63 15.75
N GLY A 260 -4.62 -12.74 16.70
CA GLY A 260 -3.24 -12.47 17.09
C GLY A 260 -2.69 -11.10 16.68
N TYR A 261 -3.52 -10.20 16.11
CA TYR A 261 -3.07 -8.84 15.76
C TYR A 261 -2.54 -8.08 16.99
N LEU A 262 -3.08 -8.33 18.19
CA LEU A 262 -2.59 -7.71 19.42
C LEU A 262 -1.19 -8.19 19.80
N ASP A 263 -0.82 -9.43 19.47
CA ASP A 263 0.52 -9.94 19.70
C ASP A 263 1.51 -9.27 18.73
N PHE A 264 1.09 -9.00 17.47
CA PHE A 264 1.88 -8.18 16.53
C PHE A 264 2.10 -6.76 17.08
N LEU A 265 1.07 -6.07 17.57
CA LEU A 265 1.19 -4.73 18.16
C LEU A 265 2.12 -4.72 19.37
N TYR A 266 2.04 -5.75 20.21
CA TYR A 266 2.91 -5.91 21.38
C TYR A 266 4.38 -6.05 21.00
N GLU A 267 4.70 -6.93 20.05
CA GLU A 267 6.09 -7.16 19.58
C GLU A 267 6.62 -5.97 18.77
N LEU A 268 5.76 -5.27 18.01
CA LEU A 268 6.12 -4.06 17.27
C LEU A 268 6.65 -2.97 18.21
N ALA A 269 6.04 -2.78 19.37
CA ALA A 269 6.49 -1.83 20.39
C ALA A 269 7.92 -2.14 20.92
N GLY A 270 8.36 -3.39 20.81
CA GLY A 270 9.72 -3.81 21.10
C GLY A 270 10.74 -3.47 20.00
N VAL A 271 10.27 -3.18 18.79
CA VAL A 271 11.11 -2.80 17.63
C VAL A 271 11.21 -1.28 17.51
N CYS A 272 10.08 -0.59 17.58
CA CYS A 272 9.98 0.87 17.43
C CYS A 272 8.75 1.40 18.14
N GLU A 273 8.79 2.69 18.49
CA GLU A 273 7.62 3.43 18.92
C GLU A 273 6.65 3.57 17.74
N TYR A 274 5.34 3.52 18.01
CA TYR A 274 4.30 3.77 17.03
C TYR A 274 3.11 4.50 17.63
N THR A 275 2.36 5.24 16.79
CA THR A 275 1.08 5.82 17.20
C THR A 275 -0.06 4.87 16.82
N ASN A 276 -0.83 4.42 17.80
CA ASN A 276 -1.92 3.47 17.56
C ASN A 276 -3.25 4.17 17.25
N PHE A 277 -3.89 3.71 16.16
CA PHE A 277 -5.27 4.06 15.80
C PHE A 277 -6.18 2.83 15.66
N SER A 278 -5.63 1.61 15.76
CA SER A 278 -6.36 0.35 15.70
C SER A 278 -6.97 0.00 17.06
N SER A 279 -8.27 0.24 17.23
CA SER A 279 -9.00 -0.05 18.47
C SER A 279 -10.50 -0.02 18.23
N ILE A 280 -11.31 -0.45 19.21
CA ILE A 280 -12.75 -0.17 19.23
C ILE A 280 -12.95 1.21 19.88
N SER A 281 -13.19 2.21 19.06
CA SER A 281 -13.34 3.60 19.48
C SER A 281 -14.53 4.27 18.79
N ASN A 282 -14.92 5.43 19.25
CA ASN A 282 -15.98 6.21 18.60
C ASN A 282 -15.66 6.50 17.13
N VAL A 283 -14.37 6.61 16.77
CA VAL A 283 -13.96 6.82 15.39
C VAL A 283 -14.16 5.56 14.56
N THR A 284 -13.72 4.41 15.06
CA THR A 284 -13.70 3.14 14.30
C THR A 284 -15.07 2.43 14.28
N THR A 285 -15.99 2.79 15.16
CA THR A 285 -17.37 2.28 15.17
C THR A 285 -18.35 3.12 14.35
N THR A 286 -17.95 4.33 13.91
CA THR A 286 -18.79 5.21 13.11
C THR A 286 -18.69 4.84 11.62
N CYS A 287 -19.72 4.24 11.04
CA CYS A 287 -19.74 3.80 9.64
C CYS A 287 -19.45 4.94 8.65
N GLY A 288 -19.94 6.16 8.90
CA GLY A 288 -19.66 7.34 8.05
C GLY A 288 -18.19 7.75 7.96
N ASN A 289 -17.33 7.18 8.83
CA ASN A 289 -15.89 7.37 8.78
C ASN A 289 -15.19 6.45 7.77
N TYR A 290 -15.93 5.60 7.07
CA TYR A 290 -15.40 4.60 6.15
C TYR A 290 -16.12 4.65 4.80
N TYR A 291 -15.40 4.32 3.74
CA TYR A 291 -15.99 4.05 2.43
C TYR A 291 -16.66 2.67 2.42
N GLU A 292 -15.99 1.68 2.98
CA GLU A 292 -16.41 0.30 3.25
C GLU A 292 -15.55 -0.26 4.39
N THR A 293 -15.66 -1.55 4.70
CA THR A 293 -15.04 -2.14 5.91
C THR A 293 -13.50 -2.21 5.91
N SER A 294 -12.85 -1.81 4.81
CA SER A 294 -11.39 -1.78 4.70
C SER A 294 -10.81 -0.37 4.70
N HIS A 295 -11.49 0.62 4.09
CA HIS A 295 -10.88 1.92 3.84
C HIS A 295 -11.61 3.06 4.55
N PHE A 296 -10.85 3.83 5.33
CA PHE A 296 -11.32 5.01 6.04
C PHE A 296 -11.38 6.23 5.11
N THR A 297 -12.20 7.23 5.49
CA THR A 297 -12.36 8.48 4.76
C THR A 297 -11.24 9.49 5.08
N PRO A 298 -11.03 10.53 4.25
CA PRO A 298 -10.07 11.61 4.50
C PRO A 298 -10.26 12.33 5.83
N TYR A 299 -11.49 12.34 6.37
CA TYR A 299 -11.76 12.91 7.70
C TYR A 299 -10.99 12.16 8.80
N VAL A 300 -10.97 10.82 8.74
CA VAL A 300 -10.20 10.01 9.71
C VAL A 300 -8.70 10.23 9.50
N SER A 301 -8.25 10.29 8.25
CA SER A 301 -6.86 10.63 7.91
C SER A 301 -6.44 11.96 8.52
N TRP A 302 -7.26 13.00 8.35
CA TRP A 302 -7.00 14.29 8.95
C TRP A 302 -6.90 14.20 10.48
N ALA A 303 -7.84 13.51 11.13
CA ALA A 303 -7.81 13.32 12.59
C ALA A 303 -6.52 12.61 13.03
N MET A 304 -6.08 11.56 12.33
CA MET A 304 -4.81 10.88 12.62
C MET A 304 -3.62 11.83 12.54
N LEU A 305 -3.54 12.66 11.49
CA LEU A 305 -2.44 13.61 11.29
C LEU A 305 -2.40 14.69 12.39
N GLU A 306 -3.57 15.11 12.94
CA GLU A 306 -3.62 16.03 14.09
C GLU A 306 -2.93 15.42 15.33
N PHE A 307 -3.17 14.13 15.64
CA PHE A 307 -2.48 13.45 16.73
C PHE A 307 -0.97 13.32 16.46
N VAL A 308 -0.60 12.95 15.25
CA VAL A 308 0.79 12.59 14.91
C VAL A 308 1.70 13.82 14.77
N TYR A 309 1.16 14.94 14.27
CA TYR A 309 1.99 16.09 13.86
C TYR A 309 1.66 17.40 14.57
N ASN A 310 0.42 17.58 15.03
CA ASN A 310 -0.03 18.87 15.56
C ASN A 310 -0.20 18.90 17.09
N GLY A 311 0.23 17.80 17.76
CA GLY A 311 0.17 17.69 19.22
C GLY A 311 -1.26 17.66 19.76
N PHE A 312 -2.23 17.32 18.92
CA PHE A 312 -3.61 17.12 19.37
C PHE A 312 -3.64 15.91 20.31
N SER A 313 -4.41 16.03 21.40
CA SER A 313 -4.68 14.95 22.33
C SER A 313 -6.15 14.99 22.75
N ASP A 314 -6.76 13.83 22.83
CA ASP A 314 -8.14 13.66 23.29
C ASP A 314 -8.15 12.50 24.29
N GLU A 315 -8.26 12.80 25.57
CA GLU A 315 -8.21 11.81 26.66
C GLU A 315 -9.29 10.74 26.51
N PHE A 316 -10.46 11.08 25.95
CA PHE A 316 -11.54 10.13 25.75
C PHE A 316 -11.21 9.14 24.62
N LEU A 317 -10.71 9.62 23.47
CA LEU A 317 -10.29 8.75 22.36
C LEU A 317 -9.05 7.93 22.73
N MET A 318 -8.07 8.55 23.41
CA MET A 318 -6.87 7.85 23.91
C MET A 318 -7.25 6.77 24.94
N GLY A 319 -8.22 7.03 25.79
CA GLY A 319 -8.79 6.04 26.70
C GLY A 319 -9.49 4.86 26.01
N GLN A 320 -9.83 5.03 24.72
CA GLN A 320 -10.33 3.97 23.82
C GLN A 320 -9.20 3.36 22.95
N GLY A 321 -7.95 3.74 23.16
CA GLY A 321 -6.80 3.23 22.39
C GLY A 321 -6.55 3.92 21.06
N PHE A 322 -7.25 5.01 20.71
CA PHE A 322 -7.08 5.77 19.47
C PHE A 322 -6.18 6.98 19.71
N GLY A 323 -5.12 7.13 18.92
CA GLY A 323 -4.14 8.23 19.02
C GLY A 323 -3.15 8.06 20.18
N VAL A 324 -2.84 6.84 20.57
CA VAL A 324 -1.93 6.53 21.70
C VAL A 324 -0.54 6.23 21.18
N GLU A 325 0.48 6.93 21.70
CA GLU A 325 1.88 6.58 21.48
C GLU A 325 2.25 5.35 22.31
N VAL A 326 2.74 4.31 21.64
CA VAL A 326 3.06 3.01 22.23
C VAL A 326 4.54 2.68 22.01
N ASN A 327 5.20 2.28 23.07
CA ASN A 327 6.62 1.90 23.10
C ASN A 327 6.86 0.72 24.05
N CYS A 328 8.10 0.32 24.24
CA CYS A 328 8.45 -0.81 25.12
C CYS A 328 8.11 -0.59 26.61
N GLU A 329 7.91 0.66 27.05
CA GLU A 329 7.63 0.96 28.46
C GLU A 329 6.13 0.85 28.82
N ASN A 330 5.23 1.19 27.86
CA ASN A 330 3.79 1.22 28.12
C ASN A 330 2.99 0.12 27.40
N ARG A 331 3.63 -0.72 26.61
CA ARG A 331 2.94 -1.74 25.79
C ARG A 331 2.10 -2.72 26.57
N ASP A 332 2.55 -3.11 27.80
CA ASP A 332 1.81 -4.07 28.63
C ASP A 332 0.44 -3.51 29.03
N ASP A 333 0.42 -2.29 29.54
CA ASP A 333 -0.81 -1.60 29.93
C ASP A 333 -1.69 -1.29 28.73
N PHE A 334 -1.06 -0.89 27.61
CA PHE A 334 -1.77 -0.58 26.37
C PHE A 334 -2.45 -1.82 25.77
N ILE A 335 -1.76 -2.95 25.66
CA ILE A 335 -2.36 -4.19 25.12
C ILE A 335 -3.42 -4.73 26.10
N ALA A 336 -3.25 -4.56 27.41
CA ALA A 336 -4.29 -4.90 28.38
C ALA A 336 -5.56 -4.06 28.17
N LEU A 337 -5.43 -2.75 27.85
CA LEU A 337 -6.54 -1.89 27.47
C LEU A 337 -7.27 -2.43 26.23
N LEU A 338 -6.56 -2.76 25.18
CA LEU A 338 -7.16 -3.27 23.94
C LEU A 338 -7.86 -4.62 24.13
N ARG A 339 -7.29 -5.51 24.93
CA ARG A 339 -7.90 -6.81 25.26
C ARG A 339 -9.20 -6.69 26.04
N GLN A 340 -9.42 -5.62 26.80
CA GLN A 340 -10.68 -5.37 27.53
C GLN A 340 -11.82 -4.94 26.59
N GLN A 341 -11.52 -4.57 25.35
CA GLN A 341 -12.50 -4.16 24.35
C GLN A 341 -13.14 -5.36 23.61
N LEU A 342 -12.49 -6.53 23.65
CA LEU A 342 -12.89 -7.78 22.98
C LEU A 342 -13.73 -8.67 23.91
#